data_a640092c43bcc965d6cab004ef0bc5db
#
_entry.id   a640092c43bcc965d6cab004ef0bc5db
#
_cell.length_a   1.000
_cell.length_b   1.000
_cell.length_c   1.000
_cell.angle_alpha   90.00
_cell.angle_beta   90.00
_cell.angle_gamma   90.00
#
_symmetry.space_group_name_H-M   'P 1'
#
loop_
_entity.id
_entity.type
_entity.pdbx_description
1 polymer ?
#
loop_
_entity_poly.entity_id
_entity_poly.type
_entity_poly.pdbx_seq_one_letter_code
_entity_poly.pdbx_strand_id
1 'polypeptide(L)'
;MNESVNNFTQRFNDSDIEEEYLNQRWPKIWPYLKMFLFSTLLIKAFVMYDDINTFGPNIIYILYHSIDLLGFFVFVFYISDEQRKKYHQLYMGLIWVGFINIGAWIYYFSPFDFAPGEGIIISCIIIPLTIYPFYFLNGILAALLTSIPMMIMLIDKGIMTLDQIPFLFIFPLIFTVFAKANIENRLRKDFIKSIKLESNKKLMHQTLKRYFGENLTEKILDNQGSLKGDNDWVTVSFTDISSYSTIIEHMSPELAVKFLNEYFTAMHEVIAQYNGQIINYIGDCLMVVYGAPKKIDDHENLAIQCSIGMRTKLNELNEIWSQKAYSKYWKNHGIDKITARTGVHTGNVIVGNIGSDRMLQYSIIGDTVNVASRLEQVNKEFSTNIAFSEQVYFALSDDLHSRSVYLGEIKLKGRDTATKIYTI
;
A
#
# COMPACT_ATOMS: atom_id res chain seq x y z
N MET A 1 -12.75 -12.63 -2.63
CA MET A 1 -13.66 -11.79 -1.82
C MET A 1 -14.95 -11.57 -2.61
N ASN A 2 -16.11 -11.79 -2.00
CA ASN A 2 -17.38 -11.55 -2.67
C ASN A 2 -17.77 -10.07 -2.53
N GLU A 3 -17.39 -9.26 -3.53
CA GLU A 3 -17.63 -7.81 -3.56
C GLU A 3 -19.10 -7.43 -3.83
N SER A 4 -20.00 -8.42 -3.92
CA SER A 4 -21.40 -8.17 -4.20
C SER A 4 -22.10 -7.49 -3.02
N VAL A 5 -22.95 -6.52 -3.33
CA VAL A 5 -23.78 -5.80 -2.37
C VAL A 5 -25.18 -6.39 -2.40
N ASN A 6 -25.74 -6.66 -1.25
CA ASN A 6 -27.13 -7.08 -1.13
C ASN A 6 -28.06 -5.92 -1.51
N ASN A 7 -28.89 -6.12 -2.52
CA ASN A 7 -29.76 -5.06 -3.06
C ASN A 7 -30.81 -4.55 -2.05
N PHE A 8 -31.21 -5.38 -1.08
CA PHE A 8 -32.20 -5.02 -0.08
C PHE A 8 -31.60 -4.33 1.14
N THR A 9 -30.50 -4.87 1.69
CA THR A 9 -29.86 -4.29 2.87
C THR A 9 -28.83 -3.21 2.54
N GLN A 10 -28.41 -3.13 1.28
CA GLN A 10 -27.33 -2.27 0.81
C GLN A 10 -26.01 -2.50 1.57
N ARG A 11 -25.74 -3.74 2.04
CA ARG A 11 -24.51 -4.16 2.69
C ARG A 11 -23.69 -5.06 1.79
N PHE A 12 -22.39 -5.13 2.00
CA PHE A 12 -21.59 -6.18 1.38
C PHE A 12 -22.03 -7.54 1.90
N ASN A 13 -22.04 -8.55 1.03
CA ASN A 13 -22.35 -9.92 1.42
C ASN A 13 -21.22 -10.57 2.23
N ASP A 14 -20.02 -10.05 2.09
CA ASP A 14 -18.84 -10.44 2.85
C ASP A 14 -18.75 -9.56 4.13
N SER A 15 -18.77 -10.19 5.30
CA SER A 15 -18.77 -9.53 6.61
C SER A 15 -17.49 -8.75 6.88
N ASP A 16 -16.36 -9.27 6.40
CA ASP A 16 -15.05 -8.67 6.65
C ASP A 16 -14.89 -7.38 5.83
N ILE A 17 -15.37 -7.40 4.58
CA ILE A 17 -15.43 -6.21 3.73
C ILE A 17 -16.39 -5.16 4.30
N GLU A 18 -17.53 -5.59 4.84
CA GLU A 18 -18.49 -4.68 5.49
C GLU A 18 -17.88 -4.03 6.73
N GLU A 19 -17.17 -4.79 7.56
CA GLU A 19 -16.50 -4.27 8.74
C GLU A 19 -15.38 -3.29 8.36
N GLU A 20 -14.57 -3.61 7.37
CA GLU A 20 -13.52 -2.72 6.88
C GLU A 20 -14.10 -1.42 6.32
N TYR A 21 -15.18 -1.51 5.53
CA TYR A 21 -15.91 -0.34 5.03
C TYR A 21 -16.37 0.58 6.15
N LEU A 22 -16.99 0.00 7.20
CA LEU A 22 -17.45 0.77 8.36
C LEU A 22 -16.28 1.39 9.15
N ASN A 23 -15.18 0.66 9.29
CA ASN A 23 -13.97 1.15 9.97
C ASN A 23 -13.37 2.37 9.27
N GLN A 24 -13.31 2.36 7.95
CA GLN A 24 -12.82 3.52 7.17
C GLN A 24 -13.82 4.68 7.11
N ARG A 25 -15.11 4.39 7.19
CA ARG A 25 -16.19 5.38 7.11
C ARG A 25 -16.40 6.11 8.45
N TRP A 26 -16.31 5.40 9.58
CA TRP A 26 -16.62 5.94 10.91
C TRP A 26 -15.85 7.21 11.28
N PRO A 27 -14.52 7.29 11.14
CA PRO A 27 -13.76 8.50 11.45
C PRO A 27 -14.18 9.72 10.62
N LYS A 28 -14.69 9.48 9.41
CA LYS A 28 -15.16 10.55 8.50
C LYS A 28 -16.56 11.05 8.88
N ILE A 29 -17.41 10.18 9.38
CA ILE A 29 -18.81 10.50 9.73
C ILE A 29 -18.91 11.11 11.12
N TRP A 30 -18.13 10.60 12.07
CA TRP A 30 -18.23 10.98 13.48
C TRP A 30 -18.13 12.50 13.75
N PRO A 31 -17.23 13.28 13.14
CA PRO A 31 -17.19 14.72 13.34
C PRO A 31 -18.48 15.44 12.94
N TYR A 32 -19.07 15.04 11.80
CA TYR A 32 -20.33 15.61 11.33
C TYR A 32 -21.51 15.20 12.21
N LEU A 33 -21.55 13.94 12.63
CA LEU A 33 -22.55 13.43 13.54
C LEU A 33 -22.48 14.17 14.89
N LYS A 34 -21.28 14.36 15.43
CA LYS A 34 -21.05 15.10 16.67
C LYS A 34 -21.52 16.56 16.55
N MET A 35 -21.20 17.21 15.43
CA MET A 35 -21.66 18.59 15.19
C MET A 35 -23.19 18.66 15.09
N PHE A 36 -23.81 17.72 14.39
CA PHE A 36 -25.26 17.62 14.28
C PHE A 36 -25.92 17.41 15.65
N LEU A 37 -25.41 16.47 16.46
CA LEU A 37 -25.91 16.21 17.80
C LEU A 37 -25.78 17.45 18.70
N PHE A 38 -24.65 18.16 18.62
CA PHE A 38 -24.45 19.38 19.36
C PHE A 38 -25.43 20.49 18.95
N SER A 39 -25.68 20.65 17.65
CA SER A 39 -26.69 21.60 17.16
C SER A 39 -28.10 21.21 17.64
N THR A 40 -28.42 19.92 17.66
CA THR A 40 -29.71 19.42 18.19
C THR A 40 -29.85 19.73 19.67
N LEU A 41 -28.79 19.60 20.48
CA LEU A 41 -28.79 20.00 21.90
C LEU A 41 -29.10 21.49 22.08
N LEU A 42 -28.50 22.37 21.28
CA LEU A 42 -28.76 23.81 21.33
C LEU A 42 -30.21 24.16 20.98
N ILE A 43 -30.70 23.56 19.88
CA ILE A 43 -32.09 23.74 19.44
C ILE A 43 -33.07 23.28 20.54
N LYS A 44 -32.78 22.12 21.16
CA LYS A 44 -33.58 21.57 22.24
C LYS A 44 -33.61 22.46 23.47
N ALA A 45 -32.45 22.98 23.88
CA ALA A 45 -32.40 23.91 25.01
C ALA A 45 -33.20 25.21 24.73
N PHE A 46 -33.16 25.67 23.47
CA PHE A 46 -33.95 26.82 23.04
C PHE A 46 -35.48 26.52 23.08
N VAL A 47 -35.90 25.35 22.50
CA VAL A 47 -37.30 24.92 22.51
C VAL A 47 -37.81 24.76 23.96
N MET A 48 -37.00 24.15 24.84
CA MET A 48 -37.36 24.04 26.28
C MET A 48 -37.55 25.39 26.93
N TYR A 49 -36.69 26.38 26.63
CA TYR A 49 -36.82 27.74 27.13
C TYR A 49 -38.10 28.42 26.61
N ASP A 50 -38.40 28.26 25.33
CA ASP A 50 -39.60 28.83 24.69
C ASP A 50 -40.88 28.19 25.23
N ASP A 51 -40.92 26.88 25.43
CA ASP A 51 -42.03 26.15 26.01
C ASP A 51 -42.31 26.63 27.46
N ILE A 52 -41.28 26.84 28.29
CA ILE A 52 -41.44 27.35 29.66
C ILE A 52 -42.00 28.77 29.65
N ASN A 53 -41.56 29.63 28.74
CA ASN A 53 -42.08 30.99 28.63
C ASN A 53 -43.51 31.06 28.12
N THR A 54 -43.89 30.17 27.19
CA THR A 54 -45.18 30.19 26.54
C THR A 54 -46.24 29.49 27.38
N PHE A 55 -45.93 28.35 27.97
CA PHE A 55 -46.87 27.46 28.64
C PHE A 55 -46.73 27.44 30.19
N GLY A 56 -45.70 28.17 30.71
CA GLY A 56 -45.34 28.11 32.09
C GLY A 56 -44.48 26.89 32.46
N PRO A 57 -43.97 26.79 33.68
CA PRO A 57 -43.09 25.69 34.14
C PRO A 57 -43.87 24.39 34.36
N ASN A 58 -44.27 23.71 33.29
CA ASN A 58 -44.90 22.40 33.37
C ASN A 58 -43.88 21.31 33.56
N ILE A 59 -44.01 20.52 34.63
CA ILE A 59 -43.06 19.46 35.02
C ILE A 59 -42.89 18.40 33.91
N ILE A 60 -43.92 18.10 33.14
CA ILE A 60 -43.91 17.10 32.07
C ILE A 60 -43.00 17.57 30.92
N TYR A 61 -43.13 18.81 30.48
CA TYR A 61 -42.28 19.38 29.44
C TYR A 61 -40.82 19.46 29.88
N ILE A 62 -40.57 19.89 31.11
CA ILE A 62 -39.22 20.00 31.67
C ILE A 62 -38.57 18.60 31.73
N LEU A 63 -39.27 17.59 32.24
CA LEU A 63 -38.77 16.22 32.30
C LEU A 63 -38.49 15.64 30.93
N TYR A 64 -39.37 15.82 29.95
CA TYR A 64 -39.21 15.36 28.59
C TYR A 64 -37.94 15.93 27.95
N HIS A 65 -37.76 17.24 27.95
CA HIS A 65 -36.59 17.86 27.37
C HIS A 65 -35.30 17.49 28.12
N SER A 66 -35.38 17.36 29.46
CA SER A 66 -34.20 16.98 30.29
C SER A 66 -33.73 15.56 30.03
N ILE A 67 -34.64 14.58 29.84
CA ILE A 67 -34.30 13.20 29.54
C ILE A 67 -33.59 13.11 28.18
N ASP A 68 -34.07 13.84 27.19
CA ASP A 68 -33.44 13.88 25.90
C ASP A 68 -32.05 14.50 25.90
N LEU A 69 -31.93 15.68 26.54
CA LEU A 69 -30.65 16.37 26.72
C LEU A 69 -29.62 15.47 27.43
N LEU A 70 -30.06 14.73 28.45
CA LEU A 70 -29.22 13.76 29.15
C LEU A 70 -28.81 12.60 28.25
N GLY A 71 -29.75 12.05 27.48
CA GLY A 71 -29.48 10.96 26.52
C GLY A 71 -28.44 11.32 25.45
N PHE A 72 -28.59 12.50 24.84
CA PHE A 72 -27.58 13.03 23.91
C PHE A 72 -26.24 13.28 24.57
N PHE A 73 -26.23 13.85 25.76
CA PHE A 73 -24.99 14.15 26.50
C PHE A 73 -24.23 12.85 26.82
N VAL A 74 -24.92 11.84 27.35
CA VAL A 74 -24.33 10.52 27.63
C VAL A 74 -23.76 9.90 26.36
N PHE A 75 -24.50 9.94 25.26
CA PHE A 75 -24.01 9.36 23.99
C PHE A 75 -22.76 10.05 23.47
N VAL A 76 -22.68 11.38 23.55
CA VAL A 76 -21.53 12.13 23.02
C VAL A 76 -20.30 12.04 23.92
N PHE A 77 -20.46 12.08 25.24
CA PHE A 77 -19.34 12.28 26.17
C PHE A 77 -18.95 11.05 26.98
N TYR A 78 -19.89 10.15 27.29
CA TYR A 78 -19.64 9.00 28.19
C TYR A 78 -19.50 7.65 27.48
N ILE A 79 -20.05 7.48 26.27
CA ILE A 79 -19.93 6.24 25.54
C ILE A 79 -18.59 6.19 24.82
N SER A 80 -17.84 5.08 24.92
CA SER A 80 -16.56 4.90 24.24
C SER A 80 -16.72 4.89 22.71
N ASP A 81 -15.65 5.24 21.97
CA ASP A 81 -15.68 5.27 20.50
C ASP A 81 -16.03 3.91 19.88
N GLU A 82 -15.53 2.83 20.48
CA GLU A 82 -15.84 1.47 20.02
C GLU A 82 -17.31 1.12 20.21
N GLN A 83 -17.86 1.45 21.39
CA GLN A 83 -19.29 1.24 21.67
C GLN A 83 -20.18 2.13 20.79
N ARG A 84 -19.80 3.40 20.59
CA ARG A 84 -20.51 4.32 19.68
C ARG A 84 -20.54 3.75 18.26
N LYS A 85 -19.42 3.28 17.75
CA LYS A 85 -19.34 2.66 16.44
C LYS A 85 -20.20 1.41 16.33
N LYS A 86 -20.19 0.55 17.34
CA LYS A 86 -20.95 -0.70 17.36
C LYS A 86 -22.46 -0.47 17.49
N TYR A 87 -22.87 0.42 18.36
CA TYR A 87 -24.28 0.60 18.74
C TYR A 87 -24.92 1.90 18.24
N HIS A 88 -24.21 2.72 17.43
CA HIS A 88 -24.74 4.01 16.98
C HIS A 88 -26.10 3.91 16.31
N GLN A 89 -26.35 2.85 15.52
CA GLN A 89 -27.64 2.61 14.85
C GLN A 89 -28.78 2.48 15.86
N LEU A 90 -28.55 1.72 16.94
CA LEU A 90 -29.54 1.49 17.98
C LEU A 90 -29.77 2.77 18.79
N TYR A 91 -28.71 3.42 19.27
CA TYR A 91 -28.83 4.64 20.07
C TYR A 91 -29.50 5.77 19.30
N MET A 92 -29.06 5.99 18.05
CA MET A 92 -29.64 7.03 17.21
C MET A 92 -31.09 6.73 16.87
N GLY A 93 -31.43 5.45 16.61
CA GLY A 93 -32.80 5.02 16.37
C GLY A 93 -33.70 5.26 17.58
N LEU A 94 -33.27 4.84 18.78
CA LEU A 94 -34.04 5.02 20.01
C LEU A 94 -34.21 6.51 20.36
N ILE A 95 -33.15 7.30 20.25
CA ILE A 95 -33.23 8.73 20.50
C ILE A 95 -34.18 9.40 19.50
N TRP A 96 -34.02 9.13 18.20
CA TRP A 96 -34.82 9.77 17.16
C TRP A 96 -36.29 9.35 17.22
N VAL A 97 -36.59 8.03 17.22
CA VAL A 97 -37.95 7.51 17.22
C VAL A 97 -38.66 7.83 18.54
N GLY A 98 -37.98 7.62 19.67
CA GLY A 98 -38.51 7.89 20.99
C GLY A 98 -38.82 9.37 21.19
N PHE A 99 -37.85 10.22 20.85
CA PHE A 99 -37.97 11.66 20.98
C PHE A 99 -39.13 12.24 20.16
N ILE A 100 -39.22 11.95 18.87
CA ILE A 100 -40.25 12.50 17.99
C ILE A 100 -41.64 12.03 18.45
N ASN A 101 -41.79 10.75 18.73
CA ASN A 101 -43.10 10.24 19.13
C ASN A 101 -43.55 10.72 20.52
N ILE A 102 -42.66 10.70 21.52
CA ILE A 102 -43.01 11.20 22.86
C ILE A 102 -43.34 12.71 22.81
N GLY A 103 -42.57 13.50 22.08
CA GLY A 103 -42.86 14.92 21.88
C GLY A 103 -44.22 15.11 21.18
N ALA A 104 -44.49 14.39 20.11
CA ALA A 104 -45.75 14.45 19.42
C ALA A 104 -46.96 14.14 20.34
N TRP A 105 -46.85 13.05 21.15
CA TRP A 105 -47.92 12.70 22.11
C TRP A 105 -48.08 13.76 23.22
N ILE A 106 -47.02 14.33 23.74
CA ILE A 106 -47.11 15.42 24.74
C ILE A 106 -47.85 16.60 24.16
N TYR A 107 -47.53 17.07 22.96
CA TYR A 107 -48.24 18.16 22.31
C TYR A 107 -49.68 17.79 21.89
N TYR A 108 -49.91 16.52 21.50
CA TYR A 108 -51.24 16.05 21.15
C TYR A 108 -52.21 16.14 22.34
N PHE A 109 -51.82 15.74 23.54
CA PHE A 109 -52.62 15.78 24.76
C PHE A 109 -52.51 17.12 25.50
N SER A 110 -51.74 18.08 24.98
CA SER A 110 -51.69 19.41 25.54
C SER A 110 -53.04 20.13 25.43
N PRO A 111 -53.45 20.87 26.46
CA PRO A 111 -54.68 21.69 26.39
C PRO A 111 -54.54 22.91 25.47
N PHE A 112 -53.34 23.16 24.95
CA PHE A 112 -53.05 24.29 24.05
C PHE A 112 -53.26 23.84 22.60
N ASP A 113 -53.79 24.72 21.73
CA ASP A 113 -53.95 24.52 20.29
C ASP A 113 -52.62 24.61 19.52
N PHE A 114 -51.59 23.89 19.98
CA PHE A 114 -50.34 23.78 19.28
C PHE A 114 -50.45 22.61 18.25
N ALA A 115 -50.46 22.97 16.99
CA ALA A 115 -50.42 22.00 15.91
C ALA A 115 -49.04 21.98 15.29
N PRO A 116 -48.31 20.83 15.30
CA PRO A 116 -47.08 20.68 14.55
C PRO A 116 -47.41 20.90 13.05
N GLY A 117 -46.64 21.80 12.42
CA GLY A 117 -46.81 22.11 11.00
C GLY A 117 -46.54 20.89 10.10
N GLU A 118 -47.13 20.85 8.91
CA GLU A 118 -46.97 19.78 7.92
C GLU A 118 -45.49 19.45 7.59
N GLY A 119 -44.61 20.43 7.68
CA GLY A 119 -43.18 20.26 7.46
C GLY A 119 -42.49 19.25 8.41
N ILE A 120 -43.12 18.96 9.58
CA ILE A 120 -42.57 17.99 10.54
C ILE A 120 -42.61 16.57 9.95
N ILE A 121 -43.66 16.20 9.22
CA ILE A 121 -43.74 14.86 8.56
C ILE A 121 -42.61 14.70 7.58
N ILE A 122 -42.39 15.69 6.73
CA ILE A 122 -41.30 15.67 5.75
C ILE A 122 -39.93 15.56 6.46
N SER A 123 -39.75 16.27 7.56
CA SER A 123 -38.52 16.20 8.38
C SER A 123 -38.33 14.80 8.99
N CYS A 124 -39.41 14.16 9.48
CA CYS A 124 -39.37 12.80 10.02
C CYS A 124 -38.91 11.75 8.99
N ILE A 125 -39.15 12.00 7.71
CA ILE A 125 -38.74 11.14 6.60
C ILE A 125 -37.31 11.46 6.17
N ILE A 126 -37.02 12.74 5.90
CA ILE A 126 -35.76 13.16 5.29
C ILE A 126 -34.59 12.95 6.26
N ILE A 127 -34.71 13.33 7.53
CA ILE A 127 -33.60 13.30 8.47
C ILE A 127 -33.06 11.88 8.70
N PRO A 128 -33.85 10.85 9.04
CA PRO A 128 -33.32 9.50 9.22
C PRO A 128 -32.68 8.91 7.97
N LEU A 129 -33.17 9.26 6.79
CA LEU A 129 -32.68 8.70 5.53
C LEU A 129 -31.46 9.44 4.97
N THR A 130 -31.30 10.73 5.23
CA THR A 130 -30.26 11.54 4.60
C THR A 130 -29.16 12.00 5.57
N ILE A 131 -29.55 12.48 6.75
CA ILE A 131 -28.62 13.13 7.69
C ILE A 131 -27.96 12.10 8.61
N TYR A 132 -28.75 11.15 9.14
CA TYR A 132 -28.21 10.14 10.02
C TYR A 132 -27.46 9.04 9.28
N PRO A 133 -26.33 8.55 9.82
CA PRO A 133 -25.56 7.46 9.24
C PRO A 133 -26.20 6.10 9.52
N PHE A 134 -27.53 6.01 9.37
CA PHE A 134 -28.23 4.74 9.47
C PHE A 134 -27.87 3.82 8.31
N TYR A 135 -27.80 2.52 8.57
CA TYR A 135 -27.94 1.56 7.49
C TYR A 135 -29.24 1.81 6.73
N PHE A 136 -29.20 1.48 5.46
CA PHE A 136 -30.33 1.77 4.57
C PHE A 136 -31.68 1.31 5.15
N LEU A 137 -31.76 0.04 5.58
CA LEU A 137 -33.01 -0.51 6.14
C LEU A 137 -33.41 0.16 7.47
N ASN A 138 -32.43 0.40 8.36
CA ASN A 138 -32.69 1.05 9.65
C ASN A 138 -33.19 2.49 9.47
N GLY A 139 -32.67 3.20 8.46
CA GLY A 139 -33.13 4.55 8.11
C GLY A 139 -34.59 4.56 7.64
N ILE A 140 -34.98 3.60 6.79
CA ILE A 140 -36.38 3.43 6.34
C ILE A 140 -37.29 3.12 7.54
N LEU A 141 -36.87 2.19 8.40
CA LEU A 141 -37.66 1.80 9.57
C LEU A 141 -37.84 3.00 10.53
N ALA A 142 -36.79 3.75 10.79
CA ALA A 142 -36.87 4.95 11.63
C ALA A 142 -37.79 6.01 11.01
N ALA A 143 -37.73 6.24 9.71
CA ALA A 143 -38.62 7.17 9.01
C ALA A 143 -40.11 6.75 9.12
N LEU A 144 -40.39 5.46 8.93
CA LEU A 144 -41.77 4.95 9.06
C LEU A 144 -42.28 5.02 10.50
N LEU A 145 -41.46 4.61 11.48
CA LEU A 145 -41.86 4.64 12.90
C LEU A 145 -42.08 6.05 13.45
N THR A 146 -41.48 7.06 12.84
CA THR A 146 -41.67 8.46 13.25
C THR A 146 -42.78 9.16 12.49
N SER A 147 -42.90 8.94 11.18
CA SER A 147 -43.83 9.69 10.32
C SER A 147 -45.25 9.15 10.36
N ILE A 148 -45.46 7.82 10.51
CA ILE A 148 -46.81 7.25 10.54
C ILE A 148 -47.62 7.70 11.78
N PRO A 149 -47.13 7.60 13.01
CA PRO A 149 -47.85 8.11 14.18
C PRO A 149 -48.15 9.60 14.10
N MET A 150 -47.17 10.40 13.60
CA MET A 150 -47.37 11.82 13.40
C MET A 150 -48.45 12.13 12.38
N MET A 151 -48.50 11.39 11.27
CA MET A 151 -49.54 11.53 10.24
C MET A 151 -50.92 11.22 10.80
N ILE A 152 -51.08 10.12 11.56
CA ILE A 152 -52.31 9.75 12.19
C ILE A 152 -52.80 10.86 13.12
N MET A 153 -51.94 11.41 13.95
CA MET A 153 -52.21 12.49 14.86
C MET A 153 -52.70 13.78 14.15
N LEU A 154 -52.05 14.17 13.05
CA LEU A 154 -52.41 15.35 12.28
C LEU A 154 -53.77 15.21 11.58
N ILE A 155 -54.10 13.97 11.12
CA ILE A 155 -55.42 13.69 10.55
C ILE A 155 -56.50 13.75 11.61
N ASP A 156 -56.27 13.18 12.80
CA ASP A 156 -57.22 13.20 13.93
C ASP A 156 -57.51 14.63 14.44
N LYS A 157 -56.48 15.47 14.46
CA LYS A 157 -56.64 16.91 14.78
C LYS A 157 -57.31 17.75 13.67
N GLY A 158 -57.57 17.17 12.49
CA GLY A 158 -58.13 17.88 11.33
C GLY A 158 -57.15 18.87 10.66
N ILE A 159 -55.86 18.76 10.95
CA ILE A 159 -54.81 19.62 10.38
C ILE A 159 -54.42 19.13 8.99
N MET A 160 -54.43 17.80 8.76
CA MET A 160 -54.08 17.15 7.51
C MET A 160 -55.28 16.35 6.96
N THR A 161 -55.46 16.41 5.66
CA THR A 161 -56.49 15.68 4.94
C THR A 161 -55.91 14.47 4.18
N LEU A 162 -56.73 13.47 3.86
CA LEU A 162 -56.26 12.23 3.23
C LEU A 162 -55.66 12.46 1.83
N ASP A 163 -56.08 13.50 1.11
CA ASP A 163 -55.59 13.87 -0.20
C ASP A 163 -54.15 14.45 -0.17
N GLN A 164 -53.69 14.90 1.01
CA GLN A 164 -52.32 15.43 1.22
C GLN A 164 -51.30 14.33 1.46
N ILE A 165 -51.73 13.10 1.81
CA ILE A 165 -50.80 11.96 2.10
C ILE A 165 -49.83 11.70 0.97
N PRO A 166 -50.18 11.67 -0.32
CA PRO A 166 -49.22 11.44 -1.39
C PRO A 166 -48.10 12.45 -1.42
N PHE A 167 -48.38 13.72 -1.20
CA PHE A 167 -47.40 14.81 -1.31
C PHE A 167 -46.52 14.95 -0.07
N LEU A 168 -47.10 14.77 1.11
CA LEU A 168 -46.37 15.00 2.39
C LEU A 168 -45.67 13.74 2.91
N PHE A 169 -46.10 12.55 2.48
CA PHE A 169 -45.56 11.29 2.98
C PHE A 169 -45.01 10.39 1.88
N ILE A 170 -45.83 10.01 0.87
CA ILE A 170 -45.43 8.97 -0.11
C ILE A 170 -44.31 9.45 -1.03
N PHE A 171 -44.45 10.60 -1.67
CA PHE A 171 -43.40 11.12 -2.58
C PHE A 171 -42.07 11.44 -1.88
N PRO A 172 -42.02 12.14 -0.72
CA PRO A 172 -40.80 12.35 0.02
C PRO A 172 -40.15 11.04 0.45
N LEU A 173 -40.93 10.05 0.89
CA LEU A 173 -40.39 8.74 1.27
C LEU A 173 -39.75 8.02 0.10
N ILE A 174 -40.47 7.91 -1.04
CA ILE A 174 -39.93 7.25 -2.25
C ILE A 174 -38.65 7.96 -2.73
N PHE A 175 -38.68 9.30 -2.81
CA PHE A 175 -37.55 10.09 -3.26
C PHE A 175 -36.33 9.92 -2.36
N THR A 176 -36.50 10.00 -1.05
CA THR A 176 -35.40 9.88 -0.09
C THR A 176 -34.85 8.47 0.01
N VAL A 177 -35.70 7.43 -0.08
CA VAL A 177 -35.26 6.02 -0.19
C VAL A 177 -34.41 5.80 -1.44
N PHE A 178 -34.86 6.32 -2.59
CA PHE A 178 -34.10 6.23 -3.83
C PHE A 178 -32.78 6.99 -3.76
N ALA A 179 -32.78 8.22 -3.23
CA ALA A 179 -31.56 9.01 -3.02
C ALA A 179 -30.57 8.30 -2.09
N LYS A 180 -31.05 7.77 -0.96
CA LYS A 180 -30.24 7.01 0.00
C LYS A 180 -29.59 5.78 -0.64
N ALA A 181 -30.38 4.98 -1.40
CA ALA A 181 -29.87 3.80 -2.10
C ALA A 181 -28.73 4.18 -3.09
N ASN A 182 -28.92 5.25 -3.86
CA ASN A 182 -27.89 5.72 -4.80
C ASN A 182 -26.63 6.21 -4.10
N ILE A 183 -26.76 6.94 -2.99
CA ILE A 183 -25.63 7.43 -2.20
C ILE A 183 -24.86 6.23 -1.61
N GLU A 184 -25.54 5.29 -0.97
CA GLU A 184 -24.88 4.10 -0.40
C GLU A 184 -24.18 3.27 -1.47
N ASN A 185 -24.84 3.03 -2.62
CA ASN A 185 -24.23 2.31 -3.74
C ASN A 185 -22.97 3.02 -4.26
N ARG A 186 -22.99 4.34 -4.39
CA ARG A 186 -21.81 5.12 -4.81
C ARG A 186 -20.68 4.99 -3.81
N LEU A 187 -20.96 5.21 -2.53
CA LEU A 187 -19.95 5.14 -1.47
C LEU A 187 -19.28 3.76 -1.40
N ARG A 188 -20.07 2.68 -1.57
CA ARG A 188 -19.54 1.32 -1.58
C ARG A 188 -18.69 1.02 -2.83
N LYS A 189 -19.12 1.49 -4.00
CA LYS A 189 -18.32 1.38 -5.23
C LYS A 189 -16.99 2.14 -5.12
N ASP A 190 -17.02 3.33 -4.57
CA ASP A 190 -15.80 4.13 -4.37
C ASP A 190 -14.84 3.46 -3.36
N PHE A 191 -15.39 2.84 -2.31
CA PHE A 191 -14.60 2.05 -1.35
C PHE A 191 -13.92 0.85 -2.01
N ILE A 192 -14.64 0.02 -2.77
CA ILE A 192 -14.06 -1.11 -3.51
C ILE A 192 -13.00 -0.63 -4.50
N LYS A 193 -13.27 0.48 -5.20
CA LYS A 193 -12.30 1.07 -6.12
C LYS A 193 -11.02 1.51 -5.40
N SER A 194 -11.13 2.07 -4.20
CA SER A 194 -9.96 2.47 -3.40
C SER A 194 -9.13 1.28 -2.93
N ILE A 195 -9.77 0.19 -2.47
CA ILE A 195 -9.06 -1.05 -2.09
C ILE A 195 -8.33 -1.66 -3.29
N LYS A 196 -9.01 -1.75 -4.45
CA LYS A 196 -8.38 -2.28 -5.68
C LYS A 196 -7.20 -1.42 -6.13
N LEU A 197 -7.32 -0.11 -6.04
CA LEU A 197 -6.23 0.80 -6.38
C LEU A 197 -5.03 0.60 -5.47
N GLU A 198 -5.26 0.48 -4.16
CA GLU A 198 -4.20 0.26 -3.17
C GLU A 198 -3.53 -1.11 -3.37
N SER A 199 -4.32 -2.16 -3.57
CA SER A 199 -3.82 -3.50 -3.89
C SER A 199 -2.98 -3.52 -5.17
N ASN A 200 -3.47 -2.86 -6.24
CA ASN A 200 -2.74 -2.76 -7.50
C ASN A 200 -1.44 -1.96 -7.35
N LYS A 201 -1.46 -0.86 -6.58
CA LYS A 201 -0.26 -0.07 -6.27
C LYS A 201 0.77 -0.91 -5.53
N LYS A 202 0.34 -1.68 -4.53
CA LYS A 202 1.21 -2.59 -3.76
C LYS A 202 1.80 -3.67 -4.65
N LEU A 203 0.98 -4.31 -5.48
CA LEU A 203 1.43 -5.33 -6.44
C LEU A 203 2.45 -4.76 -7.44
N MET A 204 2.16 -3.58 -8.01
CA MET A 204 3.07 -2.90 -8.93
C MET A 204 4.41 -2.58 -8.26
N HIS A 205 4.38 -2.06 -7.04
CA HIS A 205 5.61 -1.76 -6.29
C HIS A 205 6.44 -3.02 -5.98
N GLN A 206 5.79 -4.11 -5.55
CA GLN A 206 6.46 -5.41 -5.33
C GLN A 206 7.03 -5.98 -6.62
N THR A 207 6.31 -5.84 -7.73
CA THR A 207 6.77 -6.29 -9.05
C THR A 207 7.99 -5.50 -9.49
N LEU A 208 7.96 -4.18 -9.38
CA LEU A 208 9.12 -3.34 -9.69
C LEU A 208 10.34 -3.70 -8.84
N LYS A 209 10.17 -3.87 -7.52
CA LYS A 209 11.26 -4.30 -6.62
C LYS A 209 11.86 -5.65 -7.04
N ARG A 210 11.02 -6.58 -7.49
CA ARG A 210 11.49 -7.91 -7.92
C ARG A 210 12.31 -7.86 -9.21
N TYR A 211 11.95 -6.99 -10.15
CA TYR A 211 12.64 -6.90 -11.45
C TYR A 211 13.83 -5.93 -11.45
N PHE A 212 13.78 -4.88 -10.67
CA PHE A 212 14.78 -3.79 -10.70
C PHE A 212 15.59 -3.67 -9.40
N GLY A 213 15.21 -4.39 -8.35
CA GLY A 213 15.78 -4.19 -7.00
C GLY A 213 15.22 -2.96 -6.31
N GLU A 214 15.56 -2.80 -5.04
CA GLU A 214 14.98 -1.76 -4.18
C GLU A 214 15.41 -0.34 -4.59
N ASN A 215 16.73 -0.10 -4.65
CA ASN A 215 17.30 1.21 -4.93
C ASN A 215 16.84 1.80 -6.28
N LEU A 216 16.82 0.96 -7.32
CA LEU A 216 16.40 1.41 -8.65
C LEU A 216 14.88 1.65 -8.71
N THR A 217 14.09 0.83 -8.03
CA THR A 217 12.64 1.04 -7.93
C THR A 217 12.30 2.38 -7.28
N GLU A 218 12.95 2.71 -6.17
CA GLU A 218 12.76 4.02 -5.52
C GLU A 218 13.11 5.17 -6.46
N LYS A 219 14.28 5.10 -7.10
CA LYS A 219 14.70 6.15 -8.06
C LYS A 219 13.73 6.28 -9.26
N ILE A 220 13.18 5.18 -9.78
CA ILE A 220 12.19 5.20 -10.87
C ILE A 220 10.89 5.88 -10.40
N LEU A 221 10.42 5.56 -9.20
CA LEU A 221 9.18 6.12 -8.66
C LEU A 221 9.32 7.62 -8.34
N ASP A 222 10.44 8.02 -7.74
CA ASP A 222 10.73 9.41 -7.40
C ASP A 222 10.86 10.31 -8.65
N ASN A 223 11.39 9.77 -9.75
CA ASN A 223 11.59 10.50 -10.99
C ASN A 223 10.49 10.26 -12.05
N GLN A 224 9.32 9.77 -11.63
CA GLN A 224 8.16 9.53 -12.51
C GLN A 224 8.50 8.63 -13.72
N GLY A 225 9.41 7.68 -13.54
CA GLY A 225 9.83 6.75 -14.58
C GLY A 225 10.93 7.28 -15.52
N SER A 226 11.37 8.54 -15.36
CA SER A 226 12.41 9.14 -16.21
C SER A 226 13.76 9.12 -15.49
N LEU A 227 14.72 8.34 -16.03
CA LEU A 227 16.10 8.36 -15.58
C LEU A 227 16.96 8.80 -16.76
N LYS A 228 17.34 10.08 -16.78
CA LYS A 228 18.28 10.61 -17.76
C LYS A 228 19.65 9.98 -17.53
N GLY A 229 20.44 9.81 -18.60
CA GLY A 229 21.81 9.35 -18.47
C GLY A 229 22.67 10.40 -17.78
N ASP A 230 23.21 10.04 -16.62
CA ASP A 230 24.15 10.87 -15.86
C ASP A 230 25.59 10.32 -16.00
N ASN A 231 26.58 11.22 -15.99
CA ASN A 231 27.97 10.83 -15.97
C ASN A 231 28.41 10.65 -14.52
N ASP A 232 28.66 9.41 -14.13
CA ASP A 232 29.00 9.06 -12.75
C ASP A 232 30.33 8.28 -12.71
N TRP A 233 31.11 8.49 -11.64
CA TRP A 233 32.27 7.68 -11.29
C TRP A 233 31.81 6.51 -10.44
N VAL A 234 31.98 5.28 -10.93
CA VAL A 234 31.45 4.06 -10.32
C VAL A 234 32.45 2.92 -10.39
N THR A 235 32.24 1.90 -9.57
CA THR A 235 32.95 0.61 -9.73
C THR A 235 32.01 -0.42 -10.36
N VAL A 236 32.53 -1.14 -11.35
CA VAL A 236 31.83 -2.18 -12.06
C VAL A 236 32.51 -3.52 -11.81
N SER A 237 31.74 -4.56 -11.52
CA SER A 237 32.25 -5.93 -11.46
C SER A 237 31.49 -6.85 -12.41
N PHE A 238 32.22 -7.78 -13.02
CA PHE A 238 31.68 -8.92 -13.73
C PHE A 238 32.09 -10.19 -13.00
N THR A 239 31.14 -11.07 -12.72
CA THR A 239 31.40 -12.34 -12.03
C THR A 239 30.80 -13.49 -12.83
N ASP A 240 31.60 -14.43 -13.29
CA ASP A 240 31.24 -15.53 -14.18
C ASP A 240 31.60 -16.89 -13.57
N ILE A 241 30.74 -17.91 -13.78
CA ILE A 241 31.01 -19.27 -13.28
C ILE A 241 32.05 -19.96 -14.16
N SER A 242 33.11 -20.46 -13.54
CA SER A 242 34.15 -21.16 -14.27
C SER A 242 33.62 -22.46 -14.87
N SER A 243 33.84 -22.67 -16.18
CA SER A 243 33.43 -23.87 -16.91
C SER A 243 31.93 -24.14 -16.91
N TYR A 244 31.11 -23.08 -16.84
CA TYR A 244 29.65 -23.21 -16.80
C TYR A 244 29.08 -24.05 -17.93
N SER A 245 29.51 -23.86 -19.18
CA SER A 245 29.04 -24.63 -20.32
C SER A 245 29.21 -26.13 -20.11
N THR A 246 30.36 -26.55 -19.58
CA THR A 246 30.64 -27.98 -19.26
C THR A 246 29.72 -28.48 -18.13
N ILE A 247 29.43 -27.64 -17.15
CA ILE A 247 28.59 -28.01 -16.01
C ILE A 247 27.15 -28.29 -16.44
N ILE A 248 26.59 -27.48 -17.34
CA ILE A 248 25.19 -27.57 -17.75
C ILE A 248 24.92 -28.46 -18.94
N GLU A 249 25.97 -28.84 -19.70
CA GLU A 249 25.84 -29.59 -20.99
C GLU A 249 24.95 -30.83 -20.90
N HIS A 250 24.97 -31.51 -19.76
CA HIS A 250 24.21 -32.73 -19.54
C HIS A 250 23.08 -32.58 -18.50
N MET A 251 22.80 -31.35 -18.06
CA MET A 251 21.65 -31.06 -17.18
C MET A 251 20.36 -30.91 -17.97
N SER A 252 19.23 -31.32 -17.39
CA SER A 252 17.95 -30.88 -17.95
C SER A 252 17.78 -29.38 -17.81
N PRO A 253 17.03 -28.70 -18.70
CA PRO A 253 16.80 -27.28 -18.62
C PRO A 253 16.27 -26.84 -17.25
N GLU A 254 15.35 -27.60 -16.64
CA GLU A 254 14.76 -27.32 -15.34
C GLU A 254 15.82 -27.35 -14.22
N LEU A 255 16.75 -28.30 -14.32
CA LEU A 255 17.82 -28.46 -13.34
C LEU A 255 18.87 -27.36 -13.49
N ALA A 256 19.21 -26.95 -14.70
CA ALA A 256 20.10 -25.84 -14.99
C ALA A 256 19.53 -24.53 -14.46
N VAL A 257 18.23 -24.26 -14.67
CA VAL A 257 17.53 -23.08 -14.10
C VAL A 257 17.51 -23.13 -12.58
N LYS A 258 17.28 -24.28 -11.97
CA LYS A 258 17.30 -24.43 -10.51
C LYS A 258 18.68 -24.13 -9.94
N PHE A 259 19.74 -24.66 -10.56
CA PHE A 259 21.14 -24.43 -10.18
C PHE A 259 21.48 -22.93 -10.27
N LEU A 260 21.16 -22.28 -11.38
CA LEU A 260 21.38 -20.85 -11.56
C LEU A 260 20.61 -20.00 -10.55
N ASN A 261 19.34 -20.34 -10.28
CA ASN A 261 18.55 -19.60 -9.30
C ASN A 261 19.10 -19.74 -7.88
N GLU A 262 19.61 -20.91 -7.49
CA GLU A 262 20.29 -21.07 -6.19
C GLU A 262 21.57 -20.23 -6.13
N TYR A 263 22.39 -20.24 -7.19
CA TYR A 263 23.58 -19.41 -7.31
C TYR A 263 23.26 -17.92 -7.24
N PHE A 264 22.36 -17.44 -8.10
CA PHE A 264 22.01 -16.02 -8.14
C PHE A 264 21.37 -15.52 -6.85
N THR A 265 20.56 -16.34 -6.19
CA THR A 265 19.97 -15.99 -4.89
C THR A 265 21.06 -15.75 -3.85
N ALA A 266 22.02 -16.66 -3.75
CA ALA A 266 23.11 -16.54 -2.78
C ALA A 266 24.05 -15.38 -3.11
N MET A 267 24.35 -15.14 -4.38
CA MET A 267 25.18 -14.00 -4.80
C MET A 267 24.45 -12.67 -4.55
N HIS A 268 23.14 -12.61 -4.84
CA HIS A 268 22.33 -11.41 -4.57
C HIS A 268 22.32 -11.03 -3.09
N GLU A 269 22.22 -12.00 -2.17
CA GLU A 269 22.30 -11.75 -0.73
C GLU A 269 23.61 -11.03 -0.34
N VAL A 270 24.74 -11.49 -0.90
CA VAL A 270 26.05 -10.86 -0.64
C VAL A 270 26.13 -9.48 -1.29
N ILE A 271 25.73 -9.36 -2.57
CA ILE A 271 25.78 -8.09 -3.31
C ILE A 271 24.97 -7.01 -2.59
N ALA A 272 23.78 -7.35 -2.07
CA ALA A 272 22.92 -6.44 -1.32
C ALA A 272 23.59 -5.94 -0.01
N GLN A 273 24.34 -6.81 0.70
CA GLN A 273 25.05 -6.41 1.93
C GLN A 273 26.14 -5.34 1.67
N TYR A 274 26.72 -5.35 0.47
CA TYR A 274 27.75 -4.38 0.06
C TYR A 274 27.20 -3.25 -0.83
N ASN A 275 25.88 -3.02 -0.82
CA ASN A 275 25.22 -1.96 -1.59
C ASN A 275 25.45 -2.03 -3.11
N GLY A 276 25.75 -3.21 -3.66
CA GLY A 276 25.88 -3.42 -5.09
C GLY A 276 24.51 -3.45 -5.78
N GLN A 277 24.42 -2.85 -6.95
CA GLN A 277 23.24 -2.92 -7.80
C GLN A 277 23.52 -3.89 -8.96
N ILE A 278 22.77 -4.98 -9.03
CA ILE A 278 22.78 -5.88 -10.18
C ILE A 278 22.14 -5.15 -11.36
N ILE A 279 22.89 -5.00 -12.44
CA ILE A 279 22.42 -4.38 -13.68
C ILE A 279 21.84 -5.41 -14.62
N ASN A 280 22.52 -6.55 -14.77
CA ASN A 280 22.12 -7.59 -15.70
C ASN A 280 22.65 -8.96 -15.30
N TYR A 281 21.89 -9.99 -15.68
CA TYR A 281 22.31 -11.38 -15.73
C TYR A 281 22.57 -11.73 -17.19
N ILE A 282 23.82 -12.07 -17.54
CA ILE A 282 24.24 -12.38 -18.91
C ILE A 282 24.63 -13.88 -18.94
N GLY A 283 23.63 -14.75 -19.15
CA GLY A 283 23.83 -16.19 -18.94
C GLY A 283 24.07 -16.51 -17.48
N ASP A 284 25.27 -16.98 -17.14
CA ASP A 284 25.73 -17.24 -15.78
C ASP A 284 26.56 -16.06 -15.19
N CYS A 285 26.80 -15.02 -15.99
CA CYS A 285 27.56 -13.87 -15.59
C CYS A 285 26.68 -12.82 -14.90
N LEU A 286 27.19 -12.28 -13.80
CA LEU A 286 26.60 -11.16 -13.04
C LEU A 286 27.33 -9.87 -13.38
N MET A 287 26.60 -8.85 -13.80
CA MET A 287 27.10 -7.49 -13.95
C MET A 287 26.56 -6.63 -12.79
N VAL A 288 27.46 -6.13 -11.96
CA VAL A 288 27.12 -5.34 -10.75
C VAL A 288 27.81 -3.98 -10.81
N VAL A 289 27.10 -2.95 -10.37
CA VAL A 289 27.64 -1.59 -10.20
C VAL A 289 27.58 -1.16 -8.74
N TYR A 290 28.59 -0.44 -8.29
CA TYR A 290 28.68 0.18 -6.97
C TYR A 290 28.86 1.69 -7.16
N GLY A 291 28.08 2.50 -6.46
CA GLY A 291 28.06 3.96 -6.63
C GLY A 291 26.90 4.47 -7.51
N ALA A 292 26.09 3.58 -8.07
CA ALA A 292 24.86 3.90 -8.81
C ALA A 292 23.80 2.81 -8.60
N PRO A 293 22.49 3.12 -8.62
CA PRO A 293 21.87 4.44 -8.79
C PRO A 293 21.99 5.35 -7.56
N LYS A 294 22.42 4.82 -6.43
CA LYS A 294 22.71 5.57 -5.20
C LYS A 294 24.20 5.86 -5.12
N LYS A 295 24.55 7.13 -4.90
CA LYS A 295 25.97 7.50 -4.72
C LYS A 295 26.50 6.92 -3.41
N ILE A 296 27.70 6.36 -3.48
CA ILE A 296 28.42 5.73 -2.37
C ILE A 296 29.86 6.17 -2.49
N ASP A 297 30.45 6.70 -1.42
CA ASP A 297 31.80 7.29 -1.46
C ASP A 297 32.93 6.25 -1.46
N ASP A 298 32.68 5.03 -0.98
CA ASP A 298 33.70 3.97 -0.80
C ASP A 298 33.39 2.74 -1.67
N HIS A 299 32.90 2.96 -2.87
CA HIS A 299 32.39 1.90 -3.74
C HIS A 299 33.49 0.94 -4.24
N GLU A 300 34.77 1.32 -4.32
CA GLU A 300 35.87 0.44 -4.70
C GLU A 300 36.14 -0.63 -3.64
N ASN A 301 36.20 -0.22 -2.36
CA ASN A 301 36.39 -1.14 -1.24
C ASN A 301 35.21 -2.09 -1.11
N LEU A 302 33.97 -1.57 -1.24
CA LEU A 302 32.77 -2.38 -1.19
C LEU A 302 32.74 -3.42 -2.32
N ALA A 303 33.16 -3.09 -3.53
CA ALA A 303 33.23 -4.01 -4.65
C ALA A 303 34.22 -5.15 -4.41
N ILE A 304 35.38 -4.87 -3.85
CA ILE A 304 36.37 -5.90 -3.53
C ILE A 304 35.93 -6.77 -2.35
N GLN A 305 35.39 -6.17 -1.28
CA GLN A 305 34.82 -6.91 -0.15
C GLN A 305 33.65 -7.81 -0.59
N CYS A 306 32.78 -7.32 -1.46
CA CYS A 306 31.69 -8.09 -2.06
C CYS A 306 32.24 -9.27 -2.86
N SER A 307 33.28 -9.07 -3.68
CA SER A 307 33.90 -10.13 -4.47
C SER A 307 34.49 -11.24 -3.57
N ILE A 308 35.13 -10.87 -2.45
CA ILE A 308 35.62 -11.82 -1.44
C ILE A 308 34.42 -12.53 -0.77
N GLY A 309 33.39 -11.80 -0.41
CA GLY A 309 32.15 -12.34 0.19
C GLY A 309 31.46 -13.34 -0.74
N MET A 310 31.34 -13.02 -2.04
CA MET A 310 30.78 -13.94 -3.04
C MET A 310 31.59 -15.22 -3.17
N ARG A 311 32.92 -15.12 -3.16
CA ARG A 311 33.81 -16.30 -3.16
C ARG A 311 33.58 -17.17 -1.92
N THR A 312 33.43 -16.57 -0.76
CA THR A 312 33.15 -17.28 0.51
C THR A 312 31.76 -17.95 0.44
N LYS A 313 30.74 -17.22 0.01
CA LYS A 313 29.38 -17.74 -0.14
C LYS A 313 29.28 -18.89 -1.15
N LEU A 314 30.08 -18.83 -2.23
CA LEU A 314 30.15 -19.92 -3.21
C LEU A 314 30.79 -21.19 -2.62
N ASN A 315 31.75 -21.05 -1.72
CA ASN A 315 32.29 -22.21 -1.00
C ASN A 315 31.23 -22.85 -0.09
N GLU A 316 30.41 -22.06 0.62
CA GLU A 316 29.27 -22.57 1.41
C GLU A 316 28.27 -23.31 0.51
N LEU A 317 27.94 -22.75 -0.67
CA LEU A 317 27.07 -23.41 -1.64
C LEU A 317 27.64 -24.74 -2.14
N ASN A 318 28.95 -24.83 -2.39
CA ASN A 318 29.59 -26.07 -2.79
C ASN A 318 29.42 -27.19 -1.75
N GLU A 319 29.49 -26.85 -0.45
CA GLU A 319 29.21 -27.82 0.63
C GLU A 319 27.75 -28.32 0.54
N ILE A 320 26.80 -27.41 0.36
CA ILE A 320 25.37 -27.75 0.22
C ILE A 320 25.16 -28.60 -1.06
N TRP A 321 25.74 -28.19 -2.17
CA TRP A 321 25.59 -28.90 -3.46
C TRP A 321 26.29 -30.26 -3.47
N SER A 322 27.36 -30.44 -2.70
CA SER A 322 28.04 -31.73 -2.59
C SER A 322 27.13 -32.86 -2.12
N GLN A 323 26.07 -32.50 -1.35
CA GLN A 323 25.07 -33.41 -0.83
C GLN A 323 23.89 -33.61 -1.80
N LYS A 324 23.78 -32.82 -2.87
CA LYS A 324 22.69 -32.90 -3.85
C LYS A 324 23.05 -33.78 -5.05
N ALA A 325 22.06 -34.49 -5.57
CA ALA A 325 22.24 -35.42 -6.68
C ALA A 325 22.82 -34.80 -7.97
N TYR A 326 22.59 -33.49 -8.16
CA TYR A 326 23.07 -32.80 -9.35
C TYR A 326 24.57 -32.45 -9.32
N SER A 327 25.25 -32.55 -8.17
CA SER A 327 26.69 -32.33 -8.08
C SER A 327 27.49 -33.34 -8.98
N LYS A 328 26.90 -34.49 -9.31
CA LYS A 328 27.48 -35.46 -10.25
C LYS A 328 27.79 -34.86 -11.62
N TYR A 329 27.01 -33.89 -12.10
CA TYR A 329 27.19 -33.31 -13.44
C TYR A 329 28.53 -32.58 -13.61
N TRP A 330 29.08 -31.99 -12.59
CA TRP A 330 30.44 -31.40 -12.66
C TRP A 330 31.52 -32.32 -12.14
N LYS A 331 31.26 -33.16 -11.12
CA LYS A 331 32.24 -34.10 -10.59
C LYS A 331 32.61 -35.14 -11.63
N ASN A 332 31.70 -35.64 -12.46
CA ASN A 332 31.94 -36.56 -13.54
C ASN A 332 32.86 -35.99 -14.66
N HIS A 333 32.99 -34.64 -14.68
CA HIS A 333 33.86 -33.93 -15.64
C HIS A 333 35.16 -33.44 -15.00
N GLY A 334 35.53 -33.99 -13.84
CA GLY A 334 36.76 -33.61 -13.13
C GLY A 334 36.75 -32.26 -12.47
N ILE A 335 35.55 -31.68 -12.27
CA ILE A 335 35.38 -30.41 -11.54
C ILE A 335 34.97 -30.75 -10.10
N ASP A 336 35.89 -30.58 -9.15
CA ASP A 336 35.66 -30.92 -7.74
C ASP A 336 34.64 -29.95 -7.08
N LYS A 337 34.77 -28.67 -7.39
CA LYS A 337 33.93 -27.60 -6.86
C LYS A 337 33.67 -26.50 -7.88
N ILE A 338 32.53 -25.85 -7.79
CA ILE A 338 32.19 -24.71 -8.61
C ILE A 338 33.00 -23.51 -8.12
N THR A 339 33.64 -22.81 -9.06
CA THR A 339 34.37 -21.56 -8.82
C THR A 339 33.81 -20.47 -9.71
N ALA A 340 34.04 -19.21 -9.34
CA ALA A 340 33.67 -18.06 -10.15
C ALA A 340 34.89 -17.13 -10.28
N ARG A 341 34.93 -16.39 -11.35
CA ARG A 341 35.95 -15.38 -11.64
C ARG A 341 35.30 -14.01 -11.61
N THR A 342 35.94 -13.06 -10.94
CA THR A 342 35.44 -11.69 -10.82
C THR A 342 36.48 -10.72 -11.37
N GLY A 343 36.05 -9.83 -12.27
CA GLY A 343 36.87 -8.70 -12.75
C GLY A 343 36.27 -7.41 -12.24
N VAL A 344 37.10 -6.52 -11.63
CA VAL A 344 36.66 -5.27 -11.01
C VAL A 344 37.41 -4.08 -11.58
N HIS A 345 36.69 -3.04 -12.00
CA HIS A 345 37.28 -1.79 -12.47
C HIS A 345 36.45 -0.57 -12.03
N THR A 346 37.15 0.55 -11.79
CA THR A 346 36.51 1.82 -11.45
C THR A 346 36.79 2.90 -12.50
N GLY A 347 35.80 3.75 -12.76
CA GLY A 347 35.95 4.85 -13.74
C GLY A 347 34.60 5.50 -14.11
N ASN A 348 34.71 6.46 -15.02
CA ASN A 348 33.53 7.17 -15.54
C ASN A 348 32.65 6.27 -16.44
N VAL A 349 31.36 6.39 -16.24
CA VAL A 349 30.32 5.75 -17.05
C VAL A 349 29.13 6.69 -17.24
N ILE A 350 28.34 6.44 -18.25
CA ILE A 350 26.99 7.00 -18.38
C ILE A 350 26.01 6.00 -17.78
N VAL A 351 25.27 6.42 -16.78
CA VAL A 351 24.30 5.60 -16.05
C VAL A 351 22.89 6.12 -16.31
N GLY A 352 21.96 5.29 -16.75
CA GLY A 352 20.59 5.73 -16.95
C GLY A 352 19.76 4.79 -17.81
N ASN A 353 18.58 5.26 -18.24
CA ASN A 353 17.72 4.53 -19.15
C ASN A 353 18.28 4.59 -20.56
N ILE A 354 18.56 3.44 -21.12
CA ILE A 354 19.13 3.26 -22.45
C ILE A 354 18.19 2.36 -23.25
N GLY A 355 17.86 2.76 -24.46
CA GLY A 355 16.97 1.99 -25.33
C GLY A 355 16.15 2.85 -26.27
N SER A 356 15.02 2.32 -26.70
CA SER A 356 14.07 3.01 -27.56
C SER A 356 12.90 3.58 -26.76
N ASP A 357 12.07 4.43 -27.38
CA ASP A 357 10.84 4.96 -26.75
C ASP A 357 9.86 3.88 -26.28
N ARG A 358 9.98 2.65 -26.80
CA ARG A 358 9.10 1.53 -26.46
C ARG A 358 9.70 0.54 -25.47
N MET A 359 11.04 0.53 -25.33
CA MET A 359 11.75 -0.39 -24.45
C MET A 359 13.01 0.28 -23.92
N LEU A 360 12.99 0.58 -22.64
CA LEU A 360 14.10 1.17 -21.89
C LEU A 360 14.66 0.13 -20.92
N GLN A 361 15.96 0.11 -20.80
CA GLN A 361 16.66 -0.67 -19.78
C GLN A 361 17.57 0.27 -18.99
N TYR A 362 17.51 0.18 -17.67
CA TYR A 362 18.51 0.84 -16.86
C TYR A 362 19.84 0.13 -17.04
N SER A 363 20.84 0.85 -17.50
CA SER A 363 22.14 0.28 -17.86
C SER A 363 23.26 1.29 -17.67
N ILE A 364 24.48 0.81 -17.82
CA ILE A 364 25.71 1.63 -17.76
C ILE A 364 26.52 1.44 -19.04
N ILE A 365 27.00 2.54 -19.58
CA ILE A 365 27.83 2.55 -20.80
C ILE A 365 29.12 3.28 -20.49
N GLY A 366 30.24 2.71 -20.93
CA GLY A 366 31.55 3.31 -20.84
C GLY A 366 32.67 2.29 -21.03
N ASP A 367 33.89 2.78 -21.28
CA ASP A 367 35.08 1.92 -21.36
C ASP A 367 35.32 1.14 -20.06
N THR A 368 34.96 1.74 -18.92
CA THR A 368 34.99 1.10 -17.60
C THR A 368 34.28 -0.27 -17.56
N VAL A 369 33.15 -0.40 -18.23
CA VAL A 369 32.40 -1.66 -18.33
C VAL A 369 33.18 -2.71 -19.08
N ASN A 370 33.79 -2.31 -20.21
CA ASN A 370 34.58 -3.21 -21.05
C ASN A 370 35.84 -3.69 -20.33
N VAL A 371 36.51 -2.79 -19.59
CA VAL A 371 37.69 -3.14 -18.81
C VAL A 371 37.36 -4.16 -17.71
N ALA A 372 36.30 -3.92 -16.94
CA ALA A 372 35.85 -4.85 -15.89
C ALA A 372 35.55 -6.26 -16.45
N SER A 373 34.81 -6.33 -17.60
CA SER A 373 34.54 -7.60 -18.28
C SER A 373 35.80 -8.34 -18.73
N ARG A 374 36.83 -7.60 -19.23
CA ARG A 374 38.10 -8.21 -19.63
C ARG A 374 38.91 -8.69 -18.45
N LEU A 375 38.89 -7.96 -17.33
CA LEU A 375 39.53 -8.38 -16.10
C LEU A 375 38.97 -9.68 -15.54
N GLU A 376 37.66 -9.96 -15.75
CA GLU A 376 37.08 -11.27 -15.44
C GLU A 376 37.83 -12.39 -16.21
N GLN A 377 38.04 -12.20 -17.54
CA GLN A 377 38.68 -13.20 -18.38
C GLN A 377 40.17 -13.39 -18.03
N VAL A 378 40.84 -12.35 -17.63
CA VAL A 378 42.25 -12.36 -17.21
C VAL A 378 42.54 -13.31 -16.05
N ASN A 379 41.54 -13.53 -15.15
CA ASN A 379 41.69 -14.54 -14.09
C ASN A 379 42.03 -15.94 -14.60
N LYS A 380 41.65 -16.26 -15.84
CA LYS A 380 41.96 -17.55 -16.44
C LYS A 380 43.46 -17.67 -16.76
N GLU A 381 44.08 -16.57 -17.20
CA GLU A 381 45.51 -16.54 -17.58
C GLU A 381 46.42 -16.63 -16.34
N PHE A 382 46.00 -15.97 -15.25
CA PHE A 382 46.75 -15.92 -13.99
C PHE A 382 46.32 -16.95 -12.95
N SER A 383 45.34 -17.80 -13.27
CA SER A 383 44.80 -18.82 -12.36
C SER A 383 44.32 -18.20 -11.02
N THR A 384 43.66 -17.03 -11.10
CA THR A 384 43.09 -16.30 -9.97
C THR A 384 41.57 -16.30 -10.03
N ASN A 385 40.91 -15.85 -8.95
CA ASN A 385 39.45 -15.75 -8.88
C ASN A 385 38.96 -14.31 -8.86
N ILE A 386 39.82 -13.36 -8.45
CA ILE A 386 39.47 -11.94 -8.40
C ILE A 386 40.62 -11.17 -9.03
N ALA A 387 40.35 -10.45 -10.11
CA ALA A 387 41.31 -9.55 -10.75
C ALA A 387 40.77 -8.12 -10.80
N PHE A 388 41.56 -7.14 -10.48
CA PHE A 388 41.19 -5.75 -10.50
C PHE A 388 42.29 -4.84 -11.01
N SER A 389 41.86 -3.66 -11.49
CA SER A 389 42.78 -2.69 -12.10
C SER A 389 43.59 -1.88 -11.09
N GLU A 390 44.65 -1.23 -11.56
CA GLU A 390 45.46 -0.26 -10.80
C GLU A 390 44.59 0.87 -10.21
N GLN A 391 43.56 1.33 -10.92
CA GLN A 391 42.66 2.39 -10.44
C GLN A 391 41.91 1.94 -9.18
N VAL A 392 41.43 0.70 -9.15
CA VAL A 392 40.80 0.12 -7.94
C VAL A 392 41.85 -0.03 -6.84
N TYR A 393 43.05 -0.56 -7.15
CA TYR A 393 44.12 -0.77 -6.20
C TYR A 393 44.46 0.50 -5.41
N PHE A 394 44.58 1.65 -6.08
CA PHE A 394 44.93 2.93 -5.43
C PHE A 394 43.79 3.52 -4.59
N ALA A 395 42.59 3.07 -4.77
CA ALA A 395 41.42 3.51 -4.00
C ALA A 395 41.10 2.59 -2.79
N LEU A 396 41.87 1.48 -2.64
CA LEU A 396 41.65 0.54 -1.54
C LEU A 396 42.14 1.07 -0.19
N SER A 397 41.46 0.67 0.86
CA SER A 397 41.90 0.84 2.25
C SER A 397 43.21 0.11 2.53
N ASP A 398 43.93 0.51 3.54
CA ASP A 398 45.25 -0.05 3.91
C ASP A 398 45.18 -1.59 4.11
N ASP A 399 44.11 -2.11 4.68
CA ASP A 399 43.89 -3.56 4.87
C ASP A 399 43.81 -4.30 3.53
N LEU A 400 42.94 -3.88 2.65
CA LEU A 400 42.77 -4.51 1.34
C LEU A 400 43.98 -4.30 0.45
N HIS A 401 44.60 -3.12 0.54
CA HIS A 401 45.80 -2.79 -0.18
C HIS A 401 46.98 -3.72 0.21
N SER A 402 47.18 -3.96 1.51
CA SER A 402 48.24 -4.84 2.04
C SER A 402 48.06 -6.32 1.64
N ARG A 403 46.84 -6.75 1.39
CA ARG A 403 46.48 -8.10 0.97
C ARG A 403 46.51 -8.29 -0.54
N SER A 404 46.62 -7.21 -1.28
CA SER A 404 46.63 -7.22 -2.75
C SER A 404 47.98 -7.64 -3.31
N VAL A 405 47.98 -8.46 -4.35
CA VAL A 405 49.16 -8.97 -5.02
C VAL A 405 49.18 -8.50 -6.48
N TYR A 406 50.29 -7.92 -6.90
CA TYR A 406 50.49 -7.54 -8.29
C TYR A 406 50.68 -8.78 -9.17
N LEU A 407 49.89 -8.88 -10.26
CA LEU A 407 49.96 -10.00 -11.20
C LEU A 407 50.81 -9.70 -12.43
N GLY A 408 50.83 -8.48 -12.90
CA GLY A 408 51.49 -8.08 -14.13
C GLY A 408 50.79 -6.95 -14.88
N GLU A 409 51.23 -6.71 -16.11
CA GLU A 409 50.62 -5.74 -17.03
C GLU A 409 50.03 -6.47 -18.24
N ILE A 410 48.79 -6.11 -18.61
CA ILE A 410 48.16 -6.65 -19.81
C ILE A 410 47.70 -5.50 -20.70
N LYS A 411 48.01 -5.62 -21.99
CA LYS A 411 47.40 -4.75 -23.00
C LYS A 411 46.00 -5.23 -23.32
N LEU A 412 45.03 -4.55 -22.74
CA LEU A 412 43.61 -4.84 -23.01
C LEU A 412 43.26 -4.43 -24.44
N LYS A 413 42.55 -5.30 -25.18
CA LYS A 413 42.14 -5.04 -26.58
C LYS A 413 41.40 -3.70 -26.70
N GLY A 414 41.91 -2.81 -27.58
CA GLY A 414 41.38 -1.46 -27.81
C GLY A 414 41.92 -0.38 -26.88
N ARG A 415 42.96 -0.67 -26.07
CA ARG A 415 43.72 0.33 -25.33
C ARG A 415 45.16 0.36 -25.83
N ASP A 416 45.76 1.55 -25.92
CA ASP A 416 47.16 1.70 -26.31
C ASP A 416 48.11 1.49 -25.13
N THR A 417 47.64 1.77 -23.92
CA THR A 417 48.40 1.59 -22.68
C THR A 417 48.13 0.26 -21.99
N ALA A 418 49.17 -0.39 -21.48
CA ALA A 418 49.00 -1.56 -20.64
C ALA A 418 48.35 -1.19 -19.31
N THR A 419 47.50 -2.06 -18.78
CA THR A 419 46.86 -1.91 -17.48
C THR A 419 47.51 -2.84 -16.47
N LYS A 420 47.92 -2.31 -15.34
CA LYS A 420 48.45 -3.13 -14.23
C LYS A 420 47.29 -3.80 -13.51
N ILE A 421 47.47 -5.07 -13.21
CA ILE A 421 46.45 -5.94 -12.65
C ILE A 421 46.90 -6.49 -11.31
N TYR A 422 45.97 -6.54 -10.40
CA TYR A 422 46.12 -7.02 -9.03
C TYR A 422 45.08 -8.09 -8.71
N THR A 423 45.35 -8.91 -7.69
CA THR A 423 44.46 -9.91 -7.12
C THR A 423 44.45 -9.86 -5.60
N ILE A 424 43.47 -10.53 -4.97
CA ILE A 424 43.36 -10.64 -3.52
C ILE A 424 42.79 -11.99 -3.08
#